data_bafd58b985a8ffb56945b14525ce2cae
#
_entry.id   bafd58b985a8ffb56945b14525ce2cae
#
_cell.length_a   1.000
_cell.length_b   1.000
_cell.length_c   1.000
_cell.angle_alpha   90.00
_cell.angle_beta   90.00
_cell.angle_gamma   90.00
#
_symmetry.space_group_name_H-M   'P 1'
#
loop_
_entity.id
_entity.type
_entity.pdbx_description
1 polymer ?
#
loop_
_entity_poly.entity_id
_entity_poly.type
_entity_poly.pdbx_seq_one_letter_code
_entity_poly.pdbx_strand_id
1 'polypeptide(L)'
;MGFLFGLFIGIAVSVGLVVAFARYSNVRSTRRAELARTIAAFARMTVQDSRKLLPGDFYPSWVVFSQRQKLNWLNLELEKIWPYVNEAASELIRSSVEPVLEQYTPPMLASLKFSKFTLGTVAPQFTGASILESESGPNGITMELEMQWDGNPKIVLDIKTLLGVALPIEVKNIGFTGVFRLIFRPLVDEFPCFGALSYSLREKKGLDFTLKVIGGDLTSIPGISDAIEETIRDAIEDSITWPVRKTIPILPGDYSDLELKPVGTLDVKLVQAKDLANKDMIGKSDPYAVVFIRPLRDKTKKTKTISNSLNPIWNEHFEFIVEDVSTQHLTVRVFDDEGVGSSQLIGAAQVPLSELEPGKVKDIWLKLVKDLEIQRDTKNRGQVQCELLYCPLGEESGFKNPFNPNFSLTILEKVLKPESEDSDATTDVKNLQSPKKKDVIVRGVLSVTVLSAEDLPAVDFMGKADPFVVITLKKSESKSKTRVVPDSLNPVWNQTFDFVVEDALHDLLILEVWDHDKFGKDKIGRVIMTLTRVMLEGEFQECNELDGAKSGKLCIHLKWTPRLKLRDTS
;
A
#
# COMPACT_ATOMS: atom_id res chain seq x y z
N MET A 1 -13.11 22.63 56.33
CA MET A 1 -12.68 21.24 56.65
C MET A 1 -12.90 20.28 55.47
N GLY A 2 -14.01 20.36 54.69
CA GLY A 2 -14.29 19.44 53.58
C GLY A 2 -13.33 19.49 52.40
N PHE A 3 -12.80 20.65 52.03
CA PHE A 3 -11.90 20.81 50.89
C PHE A 3 -10.54 20.11 51.07
N LEU A 4 -9.93 20.24 52.27
CA LEU A 4 -8.67 19.58 52.58
C LEU A 4 -8.84 18.06 52.65
N PHE A 5 -9.98 17.56 53.15
CA PHE A 5 -10.28 16.12 53.18
C PHE A 5 -10.47 15.56 51.79
N GLY A 6 -11.16 16.29 50.86
CA GLY A 6 -11.28 15.92 49.44
C GLY A 6 -9.95 15.89 48.71
N LEU A 7 -9.06 16.86 48.99
CA LEU A 7 -7.71 16.89 48.43
C LEU A 7 -6.87 15.68 48.88
N PHE A 8 -6.91 15.31 50.15
CA PHE A 8 -6.21 14.14 50.66
C PHE A 8 -6.72 12.84 50.04
N ILE A 9 -8.03 12.68 49.90
CA ILE A 9 -8.62 11.50 49.24
C ILE A 9 -8.20 11.47 47.77
N GLY A 10 -8.23 12.60 47.04
CA GLY A 10 -7.81 12.70 45.63
C GLY A 10 -6.34 12.26 45.46
N ILE A 11 -5.44 12.74 46.32
CA ILE A 11 -4.02 12.35 46.30
C ILE A 11 -3.87 10.84 46.59
N ALA A 12 -4.55 10.33 47.61
CA ALA A 12 -4.47 8.91 47.97
C ALA A 12 -4.98 7.99 46.83
N VAL A 13 -6.07 8.36 46.16
CA VAL A 13 -6.59 7.62 45.02
C VAL A 13 -5.63 7.70 43.84
N SER A 14 -5.06 8.88 43.53
CA SER A 14 -4.08 9.05 42.44
C SER A 14 -2.83 8.21 42.67
N VAL A 15 -2.28 8.23 43.88
CA VAL A 15 -1.12 7.39 44.25
C VAL A 15 -1.49 5.91 44.16
N GLY A 16 -2.67 5.51 44.62
CA GLY A 16 -3.17 4.13 44.50
C GLY A 16 -3.26 3.65 43.05
N LEU A 17 -3.77 4.51 42.14
CA LEU A 17 -3.85 4.22 40.70
C LEU A 17 -2.46 4.09 40.06
N VAL A 18 -1.53 4.97 40.38
CA VAL A 18 -0.14 4.90 39.89
C VAL A 18 0.55 3.62 40.37
N VAL A 19 0.39 3.25 41.63
CA VAL A 19 0.97 2.00 42.18
C VAL A 19 0.32 0.77 41.55
N ALA A 20 -0.99 0.78 41.36
CA ALA A 20 -1.71 -0.30 40.70
C ALA A 20 -1.26 -0.46 39.23
N PHE A 21 -1.11 0.64 38.50
CA PHE A 21 -0.60 0.65 37.13
C PHE A 21 0.85 0.15 37.07
N ALA A 22 1.72 0.62 37.96
CA ALA A 22 3.11 0.19 38.03
C ALA A 22 3.21 -1.33 38.32
N ARG A 23 2.40 -1.85 39.26
CA ARG A 23 2.33 -3.30 39.52
C ARG A 23 1.82 -4.08 38.30
N TYR A 24 0.76 -3.62 37.65
CA TYR A 24 0.22 -4.24 36.44
C TYR A 24 1.25 -4.27 35.29
N SER A 25 1.92 -3.15 35.05
CA SER A 25 2.95 -3.06 34.04
C SER A 25 4.17 -3.95 34.35
N ASN A 26 4.57 -4.05 35.61
CA ASN A 26 5.67 -4.93 36.04
C ASN A 26 5.32 -6.42 35.88
N VAL A 27 4.07 -6.82 36.19
CA VAL A 27 3.60 -8.20 35.98
C VAL A 27 3.54 -8.53 34.49
N ARG A 28 3.14 -7.57 33.63
CA ARG A 28 3.19 -7.77 32.16
C ARG A 28 4.62 -7.90 31.65
N SER A 29 5.53 -7.07 32.15
CA SER A 29 6.95 -7.11 31.80
C SER A 29 7.59 -8.44 32.20
N THR A 30 7.35 -8.92 33.40
CA THR A 30 7.88 -10.21 33.87
C THR A 30 7.32 -11.39 33.07
N ARG A 31 6.02 -11.40 32.74
CA ARG A 31 5.42 -12.43 31.88
C ARG A 31 6.00 -12.41 30.47
N ARG A 32 6.25 -11.22 29.89
CA ARG A 32 6.91 -11.11 28.57
C ARG A 32 8.36 -11.61 28.62
N ALA A 33 9.10 -11.26 29.67
CA ALA A 33 10.48 -11.74 29.85
C ALA A 33 10.54 -13.27 30.05
N GLU A 34 9.57 -13.84 30.73
CA GLU A 34 9.45 -15.30 30.95
C GLU A 34 9.08 -16.01 29.62
N LEU A 35 8.13 -15.43 28.85
CA LEU A 35 7.76 -15.92 27.52
C LEU A 35 8.95 -15.83 26.55
N ALA A 36 9.68 -14.72 26.56
CA ALA A 36 10.88 -14.56 25.74
C ALA A 36 11.98 -15.56 26.11
N ARG A 37 12.17 -15.84 27.41
CA ARG A 37 13.11 -16.89 27.87
C ARG A 37 12.68 -18.28 27.44
N THR A 38 11.38 -18.61 27.52
CA THR A 38 10.85 -19.90 27.06
C THR A 38 10.98 -20.04 25.55
N ILE A 39 10.66 -19.01 24.77
CA ILE A 39 10.85 -18.99 23.31
C ILE A 39 12.34 -19.15 22.96
N ALA A 40 13.24 -18.43 23.65
CA ALA A 40 14.68 -18.56 23.45
C ALA A 40 15.21 -19.96 23.84
N ALA A 41 14.65 -20.56 24.89
CA ALA A 41 14.96 -21.94 25.28
C ALA A 41 14.48 -22.94 24.22
N PHE A 42 13.26 -22.77 23.69
CA PHE A 42 12.76 -23.59 22.58
C PHE A 42 13.59 -23.41 21.30
N ALA A 43 13.98 -22.19 20.98
CA ALA A 43 14.83 -21.92 19.80
C ALA A 43 16.23 -22.55 19.91
N ARG A 44 16.74 -22.77 21.12
CA ARG A 44 18.02 -23.43 21.40
C ARG A 44 17.91 -24.95 21.52
N MET A 45 16.71 -25.51 21.62
CA MET A 45 16.52 -26.95 21.74
C MET A 45 16.97 -27.67 20.47
N THR A 46 17.79 -28.69 20.67
CA THR A 46 18.14 -29.60 19.57
C THR A 46 16.96 -30.50 19.21
N VAL A 47 16.94 -31.03 17.98
CA VAL A 47 15.92 -32.02 17.56
C VAL A 47 15.91 -33.23 18.52
N GLN A 48 17.07 -33.59 19.10
CA GLN A 48 17.17 -34.65 20.08
C GLN A 48 16.52 -34.31 21.42
N ASP A 49 16.62 -33.06 21.86
CA ASP A 49 15.99 -32.59 23.11
C ASP A 49 14.47 -32.48 22.94
N SER A 50 14.00 -32.00 21.79
CA SER A 50 12.58 -31.95 21.49
C SER A 50 11.95 -33.35 21.36
N ARG A 51 12.70 -34.34 20.82
CA ARG A 51 12.27 -35.75 20.76
C ARG A 51 12.15 -36.41 22.16
N LYS A 52 12.88 -35.93 23.15
CA LYS A 52 12.77 -36.42 24.54
C LYS A 52 11.54 -35.87 25.26
N LEU A 53 11.06 -34.70 24.86
CA LEU A 53 9.96 -34.00 25.53
C LEU A 53 8.58 -34.28 24.90
N LEU A 54 8.51 -34.65 23.62
CA LEU A 54 7.25 -34.93 22.93
C LEU A 54 7.23 -36.40 22.48
N PRO A 55 6.18 -37.17 22.80
CA PRO A 55 5.99 -38.52 22.25
C PRO A 55 5.94 -38.48 20.71
N GLY A 56 6.54 -39.52 20.06
CA GLY A 56 6.71 -39.57 18.61
C GLY A 56 5.43 -39.42 17.79
N ASP A 57 4.27 -39.77 18.36
CA ASP A 57 2.96 -39.69 17.72
C ASP A 57 2.38 -38.27 17.64
N PHE A 58 3.00 -37.31 18.33
CA PHE A 58 2.56 -35.91 18.38
C PHE A 58 3.47 -34.94 17.61
N TYR A 59 4.44 -35.44 16.85
CA TYR A 59 5.24 -34.59 15.97
C TYR A 59 4.41 -34.14 14.77
N PRO A 60 4.09 -32.85 14.64
CA PRO A 60 3.57 -32.34 13.38
C PRO A 60 4.57 -32.65 12.27
N SER A 61 4.09 -33.06 11.11
CA SER A 61 4.94 -33.43 9.95
C SER A 61 5.92 -32.32 9.56
N TRP A 62 5.58 -31.05 9.80
CA TRP A 62 6.46 -29.89 9.55
C TRP A 62 7.68 -29.83 10.48
N VAL A 63 7.65 -30.41 11.67
CA VAL A 63 8.82 -30.50 12.57
C VAL A 63 9.81 -31.55 12.09
N VAL A 64 9.31 -32.62 11.48
CA VAL A 64 10.13 -33.72 10.97
C VAL A 64 10.67 -33.44 9.56
N PHE A 65 9.91 -32.71 8.75
CA PHE A 65 10.24 -32.35 7.37
C PHE A 65 10.60 -30.87 7.20
N SER A 66 11.13 -30.22 8.25
CA SER A 66 11.72 -28.89 8.05
C SER A 66 12.82 -28.99 7.00
N GLN A 67 12.58 -28.43 5.82
CA GLN A 67 13.60 -28.27 4.76
C GLN A 67 14.74 -27.34 5.21
N ARG A 68 14.65 -26.76 6.42
CA ARG A 68 15.66 -25.91 7.02
C ARG A 68 16.78 -26.75 7.61
N GLN A 69 17.89 -26.77 6.91
CA GLN A 69 19.10 -27.39 7.42
C GLN A 69 19.76 -26.49 8.46
N LYS A 70 20.30 -27.09 9.53
CA LYS A 70 21.11 -26.36 10.52
C LYS A 70 22.46 -25.99 9.87
N LEU A 71 22.75 -24.70 9.81
CA LEU A 71 23.89 -24.13 9.10
C LEU A 71 25.11 -23.89 10.02
N ASN A 72 25.31 -24.70 11.07
CA ASN A 72 26.43 -24.51 12.00
C ASN A 72 27.79 -24.48 11.28
N TRP A 73 27.98 -25.31 10.26
CA TRP A 73 29.20 -25.33 9.48
C TRP A 73 29.43 -23.99 8.74
N LEU A 74 28.37 -23.43 8.15
CA LEU A 74 28.45 -22.16 7.43
C LEU A 74 28.75 -21.00 8.40
N ASN A 75 28.11 -21.00 9.58
CA ASN A 75 28.37 -19.98 10.61
C ASN A 75 29.80 -20.03 11.13
N LEU A 76 30.35 -21.24 11.35
CA LEU A 76 31.76 -21.40 11.76
C LEU A 76 32.73 -20.93 10.69
N GLU A 77 32.46 -21.22 9.40
CA GLU A 77 33.28 -20.69 8.31
C GLU A 77 33.17 -19.18 8.20
N LEU A 78 31.95 -18.64 8.32
CA LEU A 78 31.70 -17.21 8.26
C LEU A 78 32.43 -16.47 9.39
N GLU A 79 32.44 -17.00 10.61
CA GLU A 79 33.21 -16.44 11.73
C GLU A 79 34.72 -16.33 11.42
N LYS A 80 35.30 -17.35 10.78
CA LYS A 80 36.72 -17.34 10.40
C LYS A 80 37.05 -16.33 9.33
N ILE A 81 36.20 -16.20 8.30
CA ILE A 81 36.41 -15.29 7.19
C ILE A 81 35.87 -13.88 7.46
N TRP A 82 35.12 -13.69 8.57
CA TRP A 82 34.43 -12.44 8.87
C TRP A 82 35.29 -11.17 8.85
N PRO A 83 36.55 -11.17 9.31
CA PRO A 83 37.39 -9.98 9.21
C PRO A 83 37.53 -9.45 7.78
N TYR A 84 37.67 -10.35 6.81
CA TYR A 84 37.76 -10.01 5.38
C TYR A 84 36.40 -9.65 4.80
N VAL A 85 35.36 -10.39 5.17
CA VAL A 85 33.97 -10.11 4.75
C VAL A 85 33.52 -8.75 5.28
N ASN A 86 33.83 -8.43 6.55
CA ASN A 86 33.49 -7.15 7.14
C ASN A 86 34.09 -5.98 6.33
N GLU A 87 35.36 -6.06 5.94
CA GLU A 87 36.00 -5.00 5.18
C GLU A 87 35.39 -4.83 3.79
N ALA A 88 35.28 -5.92 3.03
CA ALA A 88 34.72 -5.93 1.68
C ALA A 88 33.23 -5.55 1.65
N ALA A 89 32.43 -6.12 2.57
CA ALA A 89 31.02 -5.83 2.65
C ALA A 89 30.75 -4.41 3.15
N SER A 90 31.55 -3.89 4.07
CA SER A 90 31.41 -2.51 4.54
C SER A 90 31.62 -1.51 3.41
N GLU A 91 32.62 -1.71 2.56
CA GLU A 91 32.86 -0.84 1.41
C GLU A 91 31.77 -0.98 0.34
N LEU A 92 31.33 -2.22 0.05
CA LEU A 92 30.23 -2.47 -0.90
C LEU A 92 28.92 -1.82 -0.44
N ILE A 93 28.56 -1.99 0.84
CA ILE A 93 27.33 -1.40 1.40
C ILE A 93 27.44 0.13 1.38
N ARG A 94 28.58 0.67 1.82
CA ARG A 94 28.80 2.11 1.81
C ARG A 94 28.62 2.70 0.41
N SER A 95 29.29 2.15 -0.59
CA SER A 95 29.23 2.63 -1.98
C SER A 95 27.84 2.48 -2.61
N SER A 96 27.07 1.46 -2.21
CA SER A 96 25.71 1.21 -2.72
C SER A 96 24.64 2.02 -2.02
N VAL A 97 24.78 2.26 -0.70
CA VAL A 97 23.75 2.90 0.12
C VAL A 97 23.95 4.42 0.21
N GLU A 98 25.19 4.93 0.15
CA GLU A 98 25.45 6.36 0.28
C GLU A 98 24.72 7.23 -0.78
N PRO A 99 24.68 6.86 -2.08
CA PRO A 99 23.92 7.60 -3.09
C PRO A 99 22.40 7.59 -2.80
N VAL A 100 21.88 6.48 -2.28
CA VAL A 100 20.46 6.34 -1.94
C VAL A 100 20.12 7.18 -0.70
N LEU A 101 21.01 7.22 0.31
CA LEU A 101 20.84 8.13 1.46
C LEU A 101 20.82 9.60 1.04
N GLU A 102 21.66 9.99 0.09
CA GLU A 102 21.65 11.36 -0.46
C GLU A 102 20.33 11.68 -1.15
N GLN A 103 19.75 10.73 -1.90
CA GLN A 103 18.45 10.89 -2.56
C GLN A 103 17.32 11.11 -1.56
N TYR A 104 17.32 10.38 -0.44
CA TYR A 104 16.29 10.47 0.60
C TYR A 104 16.60 11.49 1.70
N THR A 105 17.65 12.31 1.53
CA THR A 105 18.00 13.33 2.53
C THR A 105 16.82 14.25 2.84
N PRO A 106 16.41 14.39 4.12
CA PRO A 106 15.29 15.23 4.50
C PRO A 106 15.49 16.70 4.10
N PRO A 107 14.42 17.45 3.75
CA PRO A 107 14.54 18.84 3.30
C PRO A 107 15.19 19.81 4.31
N MET A 108 15.22 19.45 5.60
CA MET A 108 15.87 20.23 6.65
C MET A 108 17.40 20.02 6.74
N LEU A 109 17.92 19.07 5.99
CA LEU A 109 19.35 18.71 5.96
C LEU A 109 19.97 19.13 4.64
N ALA A 110 21.23 19.60 4.69
CA ALA A 110 22.01 19.93 3.50
C ALA A 110 22.79 18.71 2.97
N SER A 111 23.16 17.77 3.83
CA SER A 111 23.81 16.53 3.42
C SER A 111 23.73 15.47 4.51
N LEU A 112 23.75 14.20 4.08
CA LEU A 112 23.75 13.01 4.92
C LEU A 112 24.72 12.00 4.29
N LYS A 113 25.91 11.78 4.92
CA LYS A 113 26.97 10.92 4.39
C LYS A 113 27.58 10.07 5.49
N PHE A 114 28.15 8.93 5.11
CA PHE A 114 28.93 8.12 6.04
C PHE A 114 30.33 8.73 6.26
N SER A 115 30.66 9.10 7.50
CA SER A 115 32.06 9.40 7.87
C SER A 115 32.79 8.13 8.28
N LYS A 116 32.09 7.18 8.87
CA LYS A 116 32.61 5.85 9.20
C LYS A 116 31.55 4.78 8.98
N PHE A 117 31.95 3.69 8.33
CA PHE A 117 31.10 2.54 8.14
C PHE A 117 31.90 1.26 8.30
N THR A 118 31.55 0.42 9.28
CA THR A 118 32.07 -0.93 9.46
C THR A 118 31.03 -1.80 10.15
N LEU A 119 30.88 -3.03 9.69
CA LEU A 119 29.95 -4.01 10.26
C LEU A 119 30.42 -4.58 11.60
N GLY A 120 31.68 -4.30 11.99
CA GLY A 120 32.23 -4.74 13.27
C GLY A 120 32.80 -6.16 13.23
N THR A 121 33.02 -6.71 14.42
CA THR A 121 33.73 -7.99 14.58
C THR A 121 32.81 -9.19 14.78
N VAL A 122 31.51 -8.98 14.96
CA VAL A 122 30.52 -10.04 15.19
C VAL A 122 29.88 -10.43 13.86
N ALA A 123 30.08 -11.68 13.44
CA ALA A 123 29.51 -12.23 12.24
C ALA A 123 27.99 -12.49 12.40
N PRO A 124 27.17 -12.31 11.34
CA PRO A 124 25.78 -12.74 11.35
C PRO A 124 25.66 -14.26 11.46
N GLN A 125 24.54 -14.73 11.95
CA GLN A 125 24.23 -16.15 12.09
C GLN A 125 23.11 -16.53 11.14
N PHE A 126 23.35 -17.52 10.30
CA PHE A 126 22.31 -18.12 9.47
C PHE A 126 21.59 -19.22 10.26
N THR A 127 20.26 -19.10 10.37
CA THR A 127 19.40 -19.99 11.14
C THR A 127 18.71 -21.04 10.30
N GLY A 128 18.58 -20.81 9.00
CA GLY A 128 17.96 -21.71 8.05
C GLY A 128 18.32 -21.43 6.60
N ALA A 129 18.27 -22.46 5.76
CA ALA A 129 18.36 -22.35 4.32
C ALA A 129 17.26 -23.17 3.66
N SER A 130 16.71 -22.67 2.57
CA SER A 130 15.75 -23.37 1.72
C SER A 130 16.06 -23.13 0.25
N ILE A 131 15.88 -24.17 -0.58
CA ILE A 131 16.01 -24.06 -2.04
C ILE A 131 14.60 -24.06 -2.62
N LEU A 132 14.31 -23.09 -3.48
CA LEU A 132 13.01 -22.89 -4.11
C LEU A 132 13.05 -23.45 -5.55
N GLU A 133 12.65 -24.70 -5.73
CA GLU A 133 12.66 -25.35 -7.05
C GLU A 133 11.67 -24.71 -8.03
N SER A 134 10.49 -24.30 -7.56
CA SER A 134 9.43 -23.73 -8.40
C SER A 134 9.75 -22.34 -8.96
N GLU A 135 10.61 -21.57 -8.30
CA GLU A 135 10.96 -20.21 -8.69
C GLU A 135 12.30 -20.12 -9.42
N SER A 136 13.05 -21.24 -9.48
CA SER A 136 14.41 -21.26 -10.03
C SER A 136 14.44 -21.19 -11.57
N GLY A 137 13.38 -21.60 -12.25
CA GLY A 137 13.37 -21.79 -13.71
C GLY A 137 14.38 -22.85 -14.17
N PRO A 138 14.43 -23.16 -15.46
CA PRO A 138 15.25 -24.28 -15.97
C PRO A 138 16.75 -24.06 -15.84
N ASN A 139 17.22 -22.81 -15.77
CA ASN A 139 18.66 -22.46 -15.78
C ASN A 139 19.08 -21.67 -14.56
N GLY A 140 18.54 -21.96 -13.38
CA GLY A 140 18.91 -21.21 -12.17
C GLY A 140 18.64 -21.96 -10.88
N ILE A 141 19.22 -21.48 -9.79
CA ILE A 141 18.94 -21.94 -8.43
C ILE A 141 18.56 -20.73 -7.60
N THR A 142 17.40 -20.81 -6.94
CA THR A 142 16.96 -19.79 -5.98
C THR A 142 17.05 -20.39 -4.58
N MET A 143 17.77 -19.69 -3.70
CA MET A 143 17.98 -20.11 -2.31
C MET A 143 17.55 -18.96 -1.37
N GLU A 144 16.86 -19.29 -0.30
CA GLU A 144 16.57 -18.36 0.79
C GLU A 144 17.38 -18.72 2.02
N LEU A 145 18.00 -17.69 2.62
CA LEU A 145 18.79 -17.80 3.84
C LEU A 145 18.16 -16.95 4.94
N GLU A 146 17.75 -17.58 6.03
CA GLU A 146 17.36 -16.84 7.23
C GLU A 146 18.60 -16.38 7.98
N MET A 147 18.67 -15.06 8.28
CA MET A 147 19.79 -14.44 8.96
C MET A 147 19.32 -13.70 10.20
N GLN A 148 20.07 -13.87 11.27
CA GLN A 148 19.98 -13.07 12.49
C GLN A 148 21.35 -12.45 12.77
N TRP A 149 21.36 -11.17 13.10
CA TRP A 149 22.59 -10.45 13.42
C TRP A 149 22.37 -9.48 14.57
N ASP A 150 23.10 -9.71 15.64
CA ASP A 150 23.27 -8.82 16.79
C ASP A 150 24.72 -8.34 16.79
N GLY A 151 25.01 -7.42 15.87
CA GLY A 151 26.36 -6.96 15.60
C GLY A 151 26.83 -5.83 16.49
N ASN A 152 28.13 -5.55 16.39
CA ASN A 152 28.78 -4.39 17.00
C ASN A 152 29.34 -3.40 15.95
N PRO A 153 28.49 -2.96 14.97
CA PRO A 153 28.93 -2.08 13.93
C PRO A 153 29.38 -0.73 14.47
N LYS A 154 30.27 -0.07 13.73
CA LYS A 154 30.61 1.33 13.93
C LYS A 154 30.20 2.12 12.70
N ILE A 155 29.00 2.67 12.74
CA ILE A 155 28.46 3.49 11.67
C ILE A 155 28.27 4.89 12.21
N VAL A 156 28.91 5.85 11.57
CA VAL A 156 28.80 7.28 11.91
C VAL A 156 28.36 8.02 10.65
N LEU A 157 27.24 8.72 10.79
CA LEU A 157 26.67 9.62 9.77
C LEU A 157 27.09 11.05 10.07
N ASP A 158 27.72 11.72 9.14
CA ASP A 158 27.97 13.16 9.18
C ASP A 158 26.79 13.88 8.52
N ILE A 159 26.05 14.58 9.35
CA ILE A 159 24.86 15.34 8.93
C ILE A 159 25.21 16.82 8.96
N LYS A 160 24.87 17.52 7.88
CA LYS A 160 24.91 18.97 7.83
C LYS A 160 23.49 19.52 7.73
N THR A 161 23.13 20.40 8.65
CA THR A 161 21.86 21.12 8.59
C THR A 161 21.96 22.25 7.57
N LEU A 162 20.82 22.77 7.09
CA LEU A 162 20.77 23.97 6.22
C LEU A 162 21.39 25.20 6.87
N LEU A 163 21.47 25.25 8.21
CA LEU A 163 22.12 26.33 8.97
C LEU A 163 23.64 26.14 9.08
N GLY A 164 24.21 25.11 8.44
CA GLY A 164 25.65 24.82 8.44
C GLY A 164 26.17 24.12 9.71
N VAL A 165 25.30 23.69 10.60
CA VAL A 165 25.69 22.93 11.79
C VAL A 165 25.98 21.48 11.38
N ALA A 166 27.18 20.99 11.71
CA ALA A 166 27.59 19.60 11.50
C ALA A 166 27.28 18.77 12.77
N LEU A 167 26.58 17.65 12.59
CA LEU A 167 26.19 16.75 13.66
C LEU A 167 26.62 15.32 13.30
N PRO A 168 27.65 14.77 13.95
CA PRO A 168 28.00 13.37 13.78
C PRO A 168 27.05 12.50 14.61
N ILE A 169 26.33 11.59 13.93
CA ILE A 169 25.38 10.65 14.55
C ILE A 169 25.91 9.23 14.45
N GLU A 170 26.05 8.57 15.58
CA GLU A 170 26.45 7.18 15.67
C GLU A 170 25.21 6.28 15.71
N VAL A 171 25.16 5.28 14.82
CA VAL A 171 24.12 4.23 14.81
C VAL A 171 24.61 3.08 15.69
N LYS A 172 23.84 2.74 16.72
CA LYS A 172 24.16 1.72 17.73
C LYS A 172 23.10 0.67 17.86
N ASN A 173 23.45 -0.43 18.55
CA ASN A 173 22.54 -1.52 18.93
C ASN A 173 21.76 -2.05 17.72
N ILE A 174 22.47 -2.32 16.63
CA ILE A 174 21.84 -2.84 15.42
C ILE A 174 21.51 -4.31 15.66
N GLY A 175 20.21 -4.61 15.69
CA GLY A 175 19.64 -5.94 15.61
C GLY A 175 18.96 -6.11 14.26
N PHE A 176 19.30 -7.15 13.53
CA PHE A 176 18.68 -7.47 12.25
C PHE A 176 18.23 -8.92 12.22
N THR A 177 17.00 -9.13 11.76
CA THR A 177 16.46 -10.45 11.44
C THR A 177 15.72 -10.39 10.11
N GLY A 178 16.09 -11.25 9.17
CA GLY A 178 15.49 -11.24 7.86
C GLY A 178 15.79 -12.49 7.04
N VAL A 179 15.22 -12.55 5.85
CA VAL A 179 15.42 -13.63 4.88
C VAL A 179 16.06 -13.03 3.63
N PHE A 180 17.26 -13.48 3.32
CA PHE A 180 17.94 -13.13 2.08
C PHE A 180 17.60 -14.16 0.99
N ARG A 181 17.28 -13.66 -0.20
CA ARG A 181 17.12 -14.45 -1.39
C ARG A 181 18.38 -14.34 -2.26
N LEU A 182 18.94 -15.48 -2.61
CA LEU A 182 20.09 -15.62 -3.49
C LEU A 182 19.66 -16.35 -4.76
N ILE A 183 19.97 -15.77 -5.93
CA ILE A 183 19.62 -16.33 -7.23
C ILE A 183 20.90 -16.53 -8.01
N PHE A 184 21.25 -17.80 -8.26
CA PHE A 184 22.40 -18.22 -9.06
C PHE A 184 21.94 -18.46 -10.49
N ARG A 185 22.33 -17.58 -11.43
CA ARG A 185 21.83 -17.61 -12.81
C ARG A 185 22.77 -16.89 -13.77
N PRO A 186 22.94 -17.32 -15.04
CA PRO A 186 22.55 -18.64 -15.54
C PRO A 186 23.44 -19.75 -14.99
N LEU A 187 22.96 -21.00 -15.01
CA LEU A 187 23.82 -22.17 -14.79
C LEU A 187 24.61 -22.42 -16.06
N VAL A 188 25.93 -22.67 -15.91
CA VAL A 188 26.88 -22.84 -17.02
C VAL A 188 27.83 -24.00 -16.75
N ASP A 189 28.44 -24.56 -17.79
CA ASP A 189 29.37 -25.69 -17.71
C ASP A 189 30.82 -25.28 -17.32
N GLU A 190 31.01 -24.02 -16.95
CA GLU A 190 32.28 -23.45 -16.50
C GLU A 190 32.26 -23.21 -14.98
N PHE A 191 33.37 -23.60 -14.28
CA PHE A 191 33.44 -23.39 -12.82
C PHE A 191 33.37 -21.90 -12.47
N PRO A 192 32.53 -21.48 -11.48
CA PRO A 192 31.84 -22.25 -10.45
C PRO A 192 30.42 -22.75 -10.82
N CYS A 193 30.10 -22.93 -12.08
CA CYS A 193 28.86 -23.47 -12.62
C CYS A 193 27.66 -22.51 -12.61
N PHE A 194 27.91 -21.23 -12.38
CA PHE A 194 26.92 -20.14 -12.55
C PHE A 194 27.61 -18.85 -12.98
N GLY A 195 26.94 -18.08 -13.83
CA GLY A 195 27.49 -16.86 -14.41
C GLY A 195 27.42 -15.67 -13.47
N ALA A 196 26.34 -15.51 -12.71
CA ALA A 196 26.14 -14.41 -11.79
C ALA A 196 25.36 -14.84 -10.54
N LEU A 197 25.50 -14.05 -9.49
CA LEU A 197 24.74 -14.14 -8.24
C LEU A 197 23.93 -12.85 -8.03
N SER A 198 22.61 -12.97 -8.03
CA SER A 198 21.74 -11.89 -7.61
C SER A 198 21.29 -12.12 -6.16
N TYR A 199 21.30 -11.06 -5.35
CA TYR A 199 20.87 -11.12 -3.95
C TYR A 199 19.90 -10.01 -3.60
N SER A 200 18.99 -10.30 -2.68
CA SER A 200 17.94 -9.39 -2.22
C SER A 200 17.51 -9.74 -0.81
N LEU A 201 17.01 -8.76 -0.07
CA LEU A 201 16.33 -8.97 1.19
C LEU A 201 14.87 -9.31 0.91
N ARG A 202 14.50 -10.60 1.01
CA ARG A 202 13.15 -11.09 0.69
C ARG A 202 12.13 -10.68 1.73
N GLU A 203 12.52 -10.74 3.00
CA GLU A 203 11.66 -10.44 4.14
C GLU A 203 12.47 -9.79 5.24
N LYS A 204 12.02 -8.63 5.72
CA LYS A 204 12.59 -7.91 6.86
C LYS A 204 11.71 -8.17 8.08
N LYS A 205 12.10 -9.13 8.93
CA LYS A 205 11.35 -9.47 10.15
C LYS A 205 11.59 -8.49 11.28
N GLY A 206 12.78 -7.90 11.35
CA GLY A 206 13.16 -6.92 12.35
C GLY A 206 14.40 -6.14 11.95
N LEU A 207 14.38 -4.84 12.16
CA LEU A 207 15.52 -3.95 12.07
C LEU A 207 15.42 -2.94 13.22
N ASP A 208 16.21 -3.16 14.25
CA ASP A 208 16.28 -2.30 15.41
C ASP A 208 17.64 -1.62 15.46
N PHE A 209 17.66 -0.32 15.74
CA PHE A 209 18.87 0.45 15.97
C PHE A 209 18.56 1.69 16.81
N THR A 210 19.61 2.29 17.36
CA THR A 210 19.51 3.51 18.15
C THR A 210 20.41 4.57 17.56
N LEU A 211 19.92 5.79 17.43
CA LEU A 211 20.70 6.95 16.96
C LEU A 211 21.22 7.74 18.17
N LYS A 212 22.51 8.05 18.18
CA LYS A 212 23.16 8.83 19.23
C LYS A 212 24.05 9.92 18.63
N VAL A 213 23.86 11.19 19.03
CA VAL A 213 24.78 12.27 18.66
C VAL A 213 26.07 12.16 19.44
N ILE A 214 27.20 12.25 18.75
CA ILE A 214 28.52 12.28 19.37
C ILE A 214 28.76 13.70 19.91
N GLY A 215 28.78 13.82 21.26
CA GLY A 215 29.04 15.11 21.94
C GLY A 215 27.80 15.97 22.23
N GLY A 216 26.58 15.45 22.05
CA GLY A 216 25.33 16.14 22.34
C GLY A 216 24.13 15.21 22.56
N ASP A 217 22.97 15.79 22.76
CA ASP A 217 21.70 15.07 22.88
C ASP A 217 20.84 15.33 21.63
N LEU A 218 20.38 14.25 20.98
CA LEU A 218 19.52 14.32 19.77
C LEU A 218 18.14 14.89 20.09
N THR A 219 17.71 14.78 21.35
CA THR A 219 16.41 15.28 21.82
C THR A 219 16.29 16.81 21.74
N SER A 220 17.41 17.52 21.53
CA SER A 220 17.43 18.97 21.40
C SER A 220 16.85 19.50 20.08
N ILE A 221 16.65 18.63 19.05
CA ILE A 221 16.06 19.03 17.76
C ILE A 221 14.91 18.07 17.44
N PRO A 222 13.66 18.44 17.76
CA PRO A 222 12.50 17.58 17.51
C PRO A 222 12.37 17.21 16.02
N GLY A 223 12.07 15.94 15.74
CA GLY A 223 11.80 15.44 14.39
C GLY A 223 13.04 15.07 13.55
N ILE A 224 14.26 15.46 13.92
CA ILE A 224 15.46 15.05 13.17
C ILE A 224 15.75 13.55 13.34
N SER A 225 15.61 13.02 14.55
CA SER A 225 15.82 11.59 14.81
C SER A 225 14.92 10.72 13.94
N ASP A 226 13.62 11.02 13.95
CA ASP A 226 12.61 10.27 13.21
C ASP A 226 12.84 10.38 11.70
N ALA A 227 13.18 11.57 11.20
CA ALA A 227 13.48 11.79 9.79
C ALA A 227 14.71 11.02 9.31
N ILE A 228 15.77 10.90 10.14
CA ILE A 228 16.95 10.12 9.83
C ILE A 228 16.64 8.62 9.88
N GLU A 229 15.90 8.17 10.90
CA GLU A 229 15.49 6.78 11.01
C GLU A 229 14.65 6.35 9.79
N GLU A 230 13.69 7.18 9.37
CA GLU A 230 12.90 6.97 8.18
C GLU A 230 13.78 6.91 6.92
N THR A 231 14.73 7.85 6.79
CA THR A 231 15.67 7.87 5.66
C THR A 231 16.54 6.61 5.59
N ILE A 232 17.03 6.10 6.72
CA ILE A 232 17.79 4.84 6.76
C ILE A 232 16.89 3.66 6.35
N ARG A 233 15.65 3.63 6.81
CA ARG A 233 14.69 2.58 6.44
C ARG A 233 14.34 2.63 4.96
N ASP A 234 14.09 3.82 4.41
CA ASP A 234 13.81 4.02 2.98
C ASP A 234 15.01 3.62 2.13
N ALA A 235 16.24 3.97 2.54
CA ALA A 235 17.45 3.59 1.82
C ALA A 235 17.65 2.07 1.76
N ILE A 236 17.38 1.35 2.83
CA ILE A 236 17.43 -0.13 2.85
C ILE A 236 16.33 -0.70 1.96
N GLU A 237 15.11 -0.17 2.05
CA GLU A 237 13.97 -0.61 1.25
C GLU A 237 14.22 -0.44 -0.25
N ASP A 238 14.80 0.68 -0.65
CA ASP A 238 15.05 0.98 -2.06
C ASP A 238 16.32 0.33 -2.61
N SER A 239 17.32 0.03 -1.77
CA SER A 239 18.58 -0.50 -2.22
C SER A 239 18.63 -2.02 -2.37
N ILE A 240 17.91 -2.77 -1.52
CA ILE A 240 18.09 -4.23 -1.43
C ILE A 240 16.80 -5.03 -1.16
N THR A 241 15.70 -4.39 -0.72
CA THR A 241 14.47 -5.11 -0.39
C THR A 241 13.76 -5.58 -1.66
N TRP A 242 13.35 -6.85 -1.68
CA TRP A 242 12.65 -7.44 -2.81
C TRP A 242 11.45 -6.59 -3.28
N PRO A 243 11.24 -6.37 -4.58
CA PRO A 243 11.88 -7.04 -5.73
C PRO A 243 13.23 -6.46 -6.16
N VAL A 244 13.75 -5.42 -5.50
CA VAL A 244 15.09 -4.89 -5.79
C VAL A 244 16.14 -5.94 -5.47
N ARG A 245 17.04 -6.15 -6.41
CA ARG A 245 18.13 -7.10 -6.29
C ARG A 245 19.41 -6.52 -6.86
N LYS A 246 20.52 -6.92 -6.28
CA LYS A 246 21.85 -6.56 -6.77
C LYS A 246 22.46 -7.79 -7.42
N THR A 247 23.01 -7.63 -8.60
CA THR A 247 23.64 -8.72 -9.36
C THR A 247 25.16 -8.56 -9.34
N ILE A 248 25.87 -9.61 -8.92
CA ILE A 248 27.32 -9.69 -8.92
C ILE A 248 27.71 -10.64 -10.06
N PRO A 249 28.38 -10.15 -11.12
CA PRO A 249 28.98 -11.00 -12.14
C PRO A 249 30.08 -11.88 -11.53
N ILE A 250 30.05 -13.17 -11.79
CA ILE A 250 31.07 -14.13 -11.35
C ILE A 250 31.95 -14.50 -12.54
N LEU A 251 31.34 -14.78 -13.69
CA LEU A 251 32.02 -15.00 -14.95
C LEU A 251 31.84 -13.78 -15.87
N PRO A 252 32.77 -13.56 -16.81
CA PRO A 252 32.59 -12.52 -17.81
C PRO A 252 31.32 -12.75 -18.64
N GLY A 253 30.45 -11.73 -18.76
CA GLY A 253 29.21 -11.83 -19.52
C GLY A 253 28.31 -10.63 -19.34
N ASP A 254 27.24 -10.56 -20.12
CA ASP A 254 26.16 -9.59 -19.95
C ASP A 254 25.04 -10.22 -19.12
N TYR A 255 24.73 -9.60 -17.99
CA TYR A 255 23.71 -10.03 -17.03
C TYR A 255 22.64 -8.97 -16.81
N SER A 256 22.46 -8.05 -17.75
CA SER A 256 21.47 -6.98 -17.69
C SER A 256 20.02 -7.47 -17.66
N ASP A 257 19.79 -8.73 -18.08
CA ASP A 257 18.49 -9.42 -17.96
C ASP A 257 18.13 -9.80 -16.52
N LEU A 258 19.15 -9.91 -15.63
CA LEU A 258 18.95 -10.21 -14.21
C LEU A 258 18.63 -8.97 -13.39
N GLU A 259 18.85 -7.78 -13.94
CA GLU A 259 18.51 -6.53 -13.27
C GLU A 259 16.99 -6.35 -13.17
N LEU A 260 16.58 -5.60 -12.16
CA LEU A 260 15.17 -5.28 -11.97
C LEU A 260 14.70 -4.34 -13.09
N LYS A 261 13.69 -4.77 -13.84
CA LYS A 261 13.03 -3.96 -14.86
C LYS A 261 11.55 -3.82 -14.53
N PRO A 262 10.94 -2.67 -14.78
CA PRO A 262 9.49 -2.54 -14.70
C PRO A 262 8.80 -3.57 -15.62
N VAL A 263 7.81 -4.27 -15.08
CA VAL A 263 7.01 -5.26 -15.84
C VAL A 263 5.64 -4.73 -16.23
N GLY A 264 5.21 -3.64 -15.61
CA GLY A 264 3.91 -3.03 -15.87
C GLY A 264 3.67 -1.75 -15.11
N THR A 265 2.48 -1.21 -15.26
CA THR A 265 1.94 -0.12 -14.46
C THR A 265 0.64 -0.54 -13.79
N LEU A 266 0.40 -0.05 -12.59
CA LEU A 266 -0.86 -0.19 -11.88
C LEU A 266 -1.51 1.18 -11.75
N ASP A 267 -2.65 1.34 -12.40
CA ASP A 267 -3.54 2.48 -12.22
C ASP A 267 -4.50 2.19 -11.06
N VAL A 268 -4.54 3.09 -10.09
CA VAL A 268 -5.36 2.99 -8.88
C VAL A 268 -6.25 4.21 -8.79
N LYS A 269 -7.55 4.01 -8.82
CA LYS A 269 -8.52 5.04 -8.51
C LYS A 269 -9.11 4.76 -7.13
N LEU A 270 -8.75 5.60 -6.17
CA LEU A 270 -9.29 5.54 -4.83
C LEU A 270 -10.59 6.35 -4.77
N VAL A 271 -11.72 5.64 -4.72
CA VAL A 271 -13.04 6.26 -4.91
C VAL A 271 -13.54 6.86 -3.60
N GLN A 272 -13.78 6.02 -2.60
CA GLN A 272 -14.41 6.40 -1.34
C GLN A 272 -14.07 5.41 -0.22
N ALA A 273 -14.43 5.77 1.01
CA ALA A 273 -14.51 4.82 2.12
C ALA A 273 -15.89 4.88 2.79
N LYS A 274 -16.22 3.83 3.53
CA LYS A 274 -17.47 3.69 4.27
C LYS A 274 -17.22 3.22 5.68
N ASP A 275 -18.05 3.71 6.61
CA ASP A 275 -18.13 3.26 8.00
C ASP A 275 -16.77 3.26 8.71
N LEU A 276 -15.96 4.29 8.42
CA LEU A 276 -14.66 4.44 9.06
C LEU A 276 -14.81 4.54 10.58
N ALA A 277 -13.91 3.86 11.30
CA ALA A 277 -13.88 3.96 12.75
C ALA A 277 -13.48 5.38 13.16
N ASN A 278 -14.36 6.04 13.91
CA ASN A 278 -14.09 7.37 14.45
C ASN A 278 -12.94 7.32 15.47
N LYS A 279 -11.97 8.22 15.32
CA LYS A 279 -10.83 8.39 16.24
C LYS A 279 -11.00 9.61 17.13
N ASP A 280 -11.74 10.60 16.67
CA ASP A 280 -12.00 11.82 17.41
C ASP A 280 -12.94 11.61 18.58
N MET A 281 -12.65 12.28 19.69
CA MET A 281 -13.54 12.33 20.86
C MET A 281 -14.71 13.28 20.65
N ILE A 282 -14.54 14.32 19.83
CA ILE A 282 -15.55 15.33 19.51
C ILE A 282 -15.60 15.49 18.00
N GLY A 283 -16.77 15.20 17.40
CA GLY A 283 -16.93 15.24 15.95
C GLY A 283 -16.69 13.90 15.26
N LYS A 284 -16.31 13.94 13.99
CA LYS A 284 -15.92 12.80 13.18
C LYS A 284 -14.51 13.03 12.67
N SER A 285 -13.80 11.93 12.46
CA SER A 285 -12.45 11.93 11.90
C SER A 285 -12.32 12.72 10.60
N ASP A 286 -11.12 13.22 10.34
CA ASP A 286 -10.70 13.94 9.13
C ASP A 286 -9.86 12.98 8.24
N PRO A 287 -10.50 12.02 7.53
CA PRO A 287 -9.78 10.94 6.90
C PRO A 287 -9.04 11.33 5.62
N TYR A 288 -7.83 10.82 5.49
CA TYR A 288 -7.08 10.74 4.25
C TYR A 288 -6.48 9.33 4.08
N ALA A 289 -6.18 8.96 2.85
CA ALA A 289 -5.57 7.68 2.55
C ALA A 289 -4.16 7.85 1.99
N VAL A 290 -3.31 6.91 2.35
CA VAL A 290 -1.94 6.74 1.84
C VAL A 290 -1.89 5.44 1.06
N VAL A 291 -1.46 5.52 -0.21
CA VAL A 291 -1.48 4.42 -1.15
C VAL A 291 -0.07 4.17 -1.70
N PHE A 292 0.36 2.91 -1.73
CA PHE A 292 1.68 2.54 -2.25
C PHE A 292 1.75 1.06 -2.62
N ILE A 293 2.66 0.72 -3.53
CA ILE A 293 3.13 -0.65 -3.78
C ILE A 293 4.40 -0.92 -2.97
N ARG A 294 5.30 0.08 -2.91
CA ARG A 294 6.48 0.06 -2.07
C ARG A 294 6.39 1.19 -1.05
N PRO A 295 6.71 0.95 0.24
CA PRO A 295 6.57 1.93 1.32
C PRO A 295 7.70 2.99 1.30
N LEU A 296 8.03 3.53 0.13
CA LEU A 296 9.04 4.56 -0.06
C LEU A 296 8.37 5.94 -0.10
N ARG A 297 9.01 6.94 0.49
CA ARG A 297 8.49 8.31 0.59
C ARG A 297 8.11 8.90 -0.76
N ASP A 298 8.96 8.76 -1.77
CA ASP A 298 8.76 9.26 -3.13
C ASP A 298 7.74 8.44 -3.93
N LYS A 299 7.55 7.16 -3.60
CA LYS A 299 6.62 6.22 -4.25
C LYS A 299 5.28 6.11 -3.54
N THR A 300 5.12 6.78 -2.40
CA THR A 300 3.88 6.82 -1.64
C THR A 300 3.01 7.99 -2.11
N LYS A 301 1.73 7.74 -2.36
CA LYS A 301 0.74 8.75 -2.76
C LYS A 301 -0.24 8.99 -1.62
N LYS A 302 -0.66 10.25 -1.46
CA LYS A 302 -1.60 10.67 -0.41
C LYS A 302 -2.80 11.35 -1.06
N THR A 303 -4.02 11.03 -0.58
CA THR A 303 -5.24 11.76 -0.97
C THR A 303 -5.35 13.08 -0.22
N LYS A 304 -6.30 13.90 -0.65
CA LYS A 304 -6.75 15.04 0.14
C LYS A 304 -7.42 14.56 1.42
N THR A 305 -7.31 15.37 2.48
CA THR A 305 -8.06 15.18 3.72
C THR A 305 -9.50 15.63 3.54
N ILE A 306 -10.47 14.81 3.95
CA ILE A 306 -11.90 15.15 3.94
C ILE A 306 -12.35 15.35 5.37
N SER A 307 -12.60 16.60 5.76
CA SER A 307 -12.90 16.93 7.14
C SER A 307 -14.28 16.42 7.60
N ASN A 308 -14.33 15.96 8.85
CA ASN A 308 -15.52 15.59 9.61
C ASN A 308 -16.41 14.54 8.90
N SER A 309 -15.79 13.46 8.36
CA SER A 309 -16.51 12.45 7.59
C SER A 309 -16.02 11.03 7.87
N LEU A 310 -16.95 10.14 8.23
CA LEU A 310 -16.68 8.69 8.29
C LEU A 310 -16.93 7.97 6.96
N ASN A 311 -17.44 8.71 5.95
CA ASN A 311 -17.71 8.21 4.61
C ASN A 311 -17.12 9.19 3.57
N PRO A 312 -15.78 9.35 3.52
CA PRO A 312 -15.13 10.29 2.62
C PRO A 312 -15.23 9.83 1.17
N ILE A 313 -15.33 10.81 0.26
CA ILE A 313 -15.27 10.59 -1.19
C ILE A 313 -14.05 11.33 -1.70
N TRP A 314 -12.98 10.60 -2.04
CA TRP A 314 -11.75 11.16 -2.59
C TRP A 314 -11.82 11.26 -4.12
N ASN A 315 -12.12 10.17 -4.80
CA ASN A 315 -12.11 10.05 -6.26
C ASN A 315 -10.79 10.51 -6.87
N GLU A 316 -9.68 10.04 -6.31
CA GLU A 316 -8.33 10.38 -6.74
C GLU A 316 -7.65 9.22 -7.45
N HIS A 317 -6.86 9.56 -8.46
CA HIS A 317 -6.19 8.62 -9.35
C HIS A 317 -4.68 8.67 -9.12
N PHE A 318 -4.06 7.48 -9.04
CA PHE A 318 -2.62 7.29 -8.83
C PHE A 318 -2.10 6.23 -9.78
N GLU A 319 -0.89 6.43 -10.29
CA GLU A 319 -0.16 5.48 -11.12
C GLU A 319 1.08 4.99 -10.38
N PHE A 320 1.33 3.67 -10.42
CA PHE A 320 2.47 3.02 -9.80
C PHE A 320 3.19 2.14 -10.82
N ILE A 321 4.52 2.13 -10.75
CA ILE A 321 5.35 1.21 -11.51
C ILE A 321 5.35 -0.15 -10.80
N VAL A 322 5.05 -1.21 -11.54
CA VAL A 322 5.07 -2.59 -11.07
C VAL A 322 6.36 -3.25 -11.53
N GLU A 323 7.07 -3.83 -10.61
CA GLU A 323 8.37 -4.48 -10.80
C GLU A 323 8.27 -6.01 -10.70
N ASP A 324 7.31 -6.51 -9.90
CA ASP A 324 7.03 -7.94 -9.73
C ASP A 324 5.57 -8.17 -9.34
N VAL A 325 4.76 -8.64 -10.28
CA VAL A 325 3.32 -8.92 -10.07
C VAL A 325 3.09 -10.03 -9.05
N SER A 326 4.00 -11.01 -8.98
CA SER A 326 3.82 -12.21 -8.17
C SER A 326 3.95 -11.96 -6.67
N THR A 327 4.72 -10.96 -6.28
CA THR A 327 5.05 -10.70 -4.88
C THR A 327 4.65 -9.33 -4.39
N GLN A 328 4.41 -8.36 -5.28
CA GLN A 328 4.00 -7.01 -4.89
C GLN A 328 2.52 -6.94 -4.55
N HIS A 329 2.19 -6.01 -3.66
CA HIS A 329 0.84 -5.76 -3.17
C HIS A 329 0.56 -4.26 -3.23
N LEU A 330 -0.66 -3.89 -3.60
CA LEU A 330 -1.15 -2.55 -3.33
C LEU A 330 -1.55 -2.46 -1.87
N THR A 331 -1.01 -1.50 -1.15
CA THR A 331 -1.37 -1.21 0.23
C THR A 331 -2.08 0.13 0.31
N VAL A 332 -3.22 0.15 1.00
CA VAL A 332 -3.99 1.35 1.31
C VAL A 332 -4.05 1.49 2.83
N ARG A 333 -3.58 2.62 3.36
CA ARG A 333 -3.68 2.97 4.78
C ARG A 333 -4.52 4.22 4.93
N VAL A 334 -5.54 4.17 5.78
CA VAL A 334 -6.41 5.31 6.07
C VAL A 334 -6.06 5.87 7.43
N PHE A 335 -5.81 7.16 7.48
CA PHE A 335 -5.43 7.91 8.67
C PHE A 335 -6.47 8.97 9.00
N ASP A 336 -6.52 9.34 10.25
CA ASP A 336 -7.17 10.53 10.77
C ASP A 336 -6.14 11.66 10.87
N ASP A 337 -6.45 12.82 10.33
CA ASP A 337 -5.56 14.00 10.32
C ASP A 337 -5.84 14.87 11.56
N GLU A 338 -4.94 14.83 12.54
CA GLU A 338 -5.08 15.63 13.76
C GLU A 338 -4.53 17.07 13.64
N GLY A 339 -4.14 17.47 12.42
CA GLY A 339 -3.62 18.83 12.12
C GLY A 339 -2.24 19.06 12.74
N VAL A 340 -2.17 19.41 14.01
CA VAL A 340 -0.91 19.66 14.75
C VAL A 340 -0.60 18.45 15.62
N GLY A 341 -0.20 17.34 15.03
CA GLY A 341 0.10 16.12 15.75
C GLY A 341 0.46 14.97 14.83
N SER A 342 0.67 13.78 15.40
CA SER A 342 0.84 12.56 14.61
C SER A 342 -0.53 12.02 14.20
N SER A 343 -0.78 11.93 12.89
CA SER A 343 -2.00 11.32 12.36
C SER A 343 -2.22 9.91 12.89
N GLN A 344 -3.45 9.56 13.25
CA GLN A 344 -3.79 8.25 13.79
C GLN A 344 -4.24 7.28 12.70
N LEU A 345 -3.67 6.07 12.67
CA LEU A 345 -4.10 5.02 11.75
C LEU A 345 -5.51 4.53 12.11
N ILE A 346 -6.45 4.71 11.20
CA ILE A 346 -7.81 4.14 11.28
C ILE A 346 -7.74 2.64 10.93
N GLY A 347 -7.11 2.32 9.78
CA GLY A 347 -6.93 0.95 9.34
C GLY A 347 -6.15 0.86 8.03
N ALA A 348 -5.81 -0.36 7.65
CA ALA A 348 -5.06 -0.69 6.44
C ALA A 348 -5.70 -1.84 5.68
N ALA A 349 -5.52 -1.87 4.37
CA ALA A 349 -5.93 -2.97 3.51
C ALA A 349 -4.85 -3.24 2.46
N GLN A 350 -4.82 -4.47 1.94
CA GLN A 350 -3.82 -4.91 0.97
C GLN A 350 -4.45 -5.78 -0.11
N VAL A 351 -3.98 -5.64 -1.35
CA VAL A 351 -4.40 -6.45 -2.50
C VAL A 351 -3.15 -7.00 -3.19
N PRO A 352 -3.01 -8.33 -3.33
CA PRO A 352 -1.96 -8.92 -4.14
C PRO A 352 -2.13 -8.53 -5.61
N LEU A 353 -1.05 -8.10 -6.27
CA LEU A 353 -1.13 -7.75 -7.70
C LEU A 353 -1.34 -8.99 -8.57
N SER A 354 -0.94 -10.17 -8.09
CA SER A 354 -1.18 -11.46 -8.75
C SER A 354 -2.66 -11.83 -8.93
N GLU A 355 -3.57 -11.18 -8.18
CA GLU A 355 -5.02 -11.38 -8.32
C GLU A 355 -5.65 -10.47 -9.38
N LEU A 356 -4.88 -9.59 -10.01
CA LEU A 356 -5.36 -8.67 -11.04
C LEU A 356 -5.21 -9.30 -12.42
N GLU A 357 -6.31 -9.31 -13.19
CA GLU A 357 -6.26 -9.71 -14.59
C GLU A 357 -5.69 -8.55 -15.43
N PRO A 358 -4.65 -8.79 -16.24
CA PRO A 358 -4.09 -7.76 -17.11
C PRO A 358 -5.16 -7.14 -18.01
N GLY A 359 -5.19 -5.80 -18.04
CA GLY A 359 -6.08 -5.07 -18.92
C GLY A 359 -7.54 -5.00 -18.49
N LYS A 360 -7.91 -5.56 -17.35
CA LYS A 360 -9.28 -5.44 -16.81
C LYS A 360 -9.32 -4.54 -15.58
N VAL A 361 -10.30 -3.66 -15.56
CA VAL A 361 -10.60 -2.86 -14.37
C VAL A 361 -11.30 -3.77 -13.34
N LYS A 362 -10.71 -3.85 -12.14
CA LYS A 362 -11.29 -4.54 -10.98
C LYS A 362 -11.80 -3.49 -9.99
N ASP A 363 -13.11 -3.39 -9.81
CA ASP A 363 -13.73 -2.61 -8.74
C ASP A 363 -13.86 -3.50 -7.49
N ILE A 364 -13.29 -3.04 -6.37
CA ILE A 364 -13.19 -3.83 -5.15
C ILE A 364 -13.40 -2.99 -3.89
N TRP A 365 -14.16 -3.55 -2.95
CA TRP A 365 -14.28 -3.06 -1.59
C TRP A 365 -13.32 -3.80 -0.68
N LEU A 366 -12.39 -3.08 -0.07
CA LEU A 366 -11.37 -3.61 0.83
C LEU A 366 -11.73 -3.31 2.28
N LYS A 367 -11.89 -4.36 3.07
CA LYS A 367 -12.12 -4.23 4.51
C LYS A 367 -10.83 -3.78 5.20
N LEU A 368 -10.92 -2.74 6.04
CA LEU A 368 -9.80 -2.22 6.80
C LEU A 368 -9.54 -3.04 8.07
N VAL A 369 -8.28 -3.36 8.31
CA VAL A 369 -7.76 -4.05 9.51
C VAL A 369 -6.75 -3.16 10.25
N LYS A 370 -6.49 -3.43 11.52
CA LYS A 370 -5.51 -2.67 12.30
C LYS A 370 -4.07 -2.96 11.87
N ASP A 371 -3.81 -4.24 11.62
CA ASP A 371 -2.50 -4.77 11.31
C ASP A 371 -2.63 -5.78 10.18
N LEU A 372 -1.85 -5.60 9.11
CA LEU A 372 -1.88 -6.47 7.94
C LEU A 372 -1.31 -7.86 8.22
N GLU A 373 -0.42 -7.98 9.21
CA GLU A 373 0.16 -9.27 9.63
C GLU A 373 -0.83 -10.08 10.49
N ILE A 374 -1.71 -9.38 11.23
CA ILE A 374 -2.71 -9.99 12.12
C ILE A 374 -4.09 -9.88 11.47
N GLN A 375 -4.45 -10.82 10.62
CA GLN A 375 -5.74 -10.83 9.88
C GLN A 375 -7.01 -10.91 10.76
N ARG A 376 -6.89 -11.09 12.07
CA ARG A 376 -8.00 -11.21 13.02
C ARG A 376 -8.25 -9.90 13.77
N ASP A 377 -8.78 -8.91 13.09
CA ASP A 377 -9.36 -7.74 13.77
C ASP A 377 -10.84 -7.97 14.00
N THR A 378 -11.28 -7.95 15.27
CA THR A 378 -12.68 -8.11 15.66
C THR A 378 -13.47 -6.81 15.54
N LYS A 379 -12.78 -5.66 15.38
CA LYS A 379 -13.43 -4.35 15.27
C LYS A 379 -13.69 -4.01 13.82
N ASN A 380 -14.89 -3.53 13.53
CA ASN A 380 -15.17 -2.91 12.24
C ASN A 380 -14.43 -1.57 12.16
N ARG A 381 -13.55 -1.43 11.15
CA ARG A 381 -12.78 -0.20 10.89
C ARG A 381 -13.24 0.51 9.62
N GLY A 382 -14.28 -0.02 9.01
CA GLY A 382 -14.77 0.44 7.71
C GLY A 382 -14.13 -0.30 6.55
N GLN A 383 -14.43 0.18 5.36
CA GLN A 383 -13.94 -0.36 4.11
C GLN A 383 -13.65 0.76 3.11
N VAL A 384 -12.78 0.48 2.13
CA VAL A 384 -12.38 1.42 1.09
C VAL A 384 -12.65 0.83 -0.28
N GLN A 385 -13.18 1.64 -1.20
CA GLN A 385 -13.42 1.25 -2.59
C GLN A 385 -12.29 1.72 -3.48
N CYS A 386 -11.74 0.80 -4.27
CA CYS A 386 -10.71 1.05 -5.26
C CYS A 386 -11.10 0.46 -6.61
N GLU A 387 -10.85 1.18 -7.70
CA GLU A 387 -10.77 0.62 -9.05
C GLU A 387 -9.29 0.43 -9.41
N LEU A 388 -8.94 -0.78 -9.79
CA LEU A 388 -7.56 -1.20 -10.07
C LEU A 388 -7.46 -1.68 -11.52
N LEU A 389 -6.42 -1.21 -12.23
CA LEU A 389 -6.12 -1.64 -13.58
C LEU A 389 -4.62 -1.92 -13.70
N TYR A 390 -4.26 -3.17 -13.92
CA TYR A 390 -2.89 -3.56 -14.22
C TYR A 390 -2.64 -3.64 -15.72
N CYS A 391 -1.61 -2.92 -16.18
CA CYS A 391 -1.18 -2.86 -17.59
C CYS A 391 0.25 -3.38 -17.71
N PRO A 392 0.50 -4.57 -18.30
CA PRO A 392 1.84 -5.08 -18.56
C PRO A 392 2.57 -4.23 -19.60
N LEU A 393 3.90 -4.13 -19.48
CA LEU A 393 4.78 -3.50 -20.47
C LEU A 393 5.27 -4.54 -21.46
N GLY A 394 5.36 -4.16 -22.75
CA GLY A 394 6.05 -4.95 -23.78
C GLY A 394 5.23 -6.04 -24.46
N GLU A 395 4.01 -6.30 -24.06
CA GLU A 395 3.10 -7.08 -24.89
C GLU A 395 2.40 -6.16 -25.90
N GLU A 396 2.45 -6.52 -27.17
CA GLU A 396 1.53 -6.00 -28.20
C GLU A 396 0.11 -6.57 -27.93
N SER A 397 -0.35 -6.45 -26.70
CA SER A 397 -1.74 -6.70 -26.39
C SER A 397 -2.52 -5.55 -27.04
N GLY A 398 -3.51 -5.86 -27.86
CA GLY A 398 -4.43 -4.86 -28.44
C GLY A 398 -5.24 -4.10 -27.36
N PHE A 399 -4.81 -4.24 -26.09
CA PHE A 399 -5.37 -3.56 -24.94
C PHE A 399 -4.80 -2.15 -24.82
N LYS A 400 -5.69 -1.18 -24.90
CA LYS A 400 -5.37 0.25 -24.76
C LYS A 400 -5.90 0.70 -23.41
N ASN A 401 -4.97 1.04 -22.50
CA ASN A 401 -5.30 1.58 -21.20
C ASN A 401 -6.14 2.87 -21.37
N PRO A 402 -7.42 2.88 -20.94
CA PRO A 402 -8.28 4.05 -21.04
C PRO A 402 -7.81 5.23 -20.18
N PHE A 403 -6.93 4.97 -19.19
CA PHE A 403 -6.36 5.97 -18.30
C PHE A 403 -5.01 6.52 -18.80
N ASN A 404 -4.47 6.00 -19.92
CA ASN A 404 -3.19 6.47 -20.47
C ASN A 404 -3.33 7.85 -21.10
N PRO A 405 -2.48 8.84 -20.74
CA PRO A 405 -2.49 10.17 -21.36
C PRO A 405 -2.25 10.20 -22.88
N ASN A 406 -1.72 9.12 -23.45
CA ASN A 406 -1.56 8.95 -24.91
C ASN A 406 -2.78 8.30 -25.59
N PHE A 407 -3.86 8.04 -24.84
CA PHE A 407 -5.11 7.53 -25.42
C PHE A 407 -5.72 8.61 -26.32
N SER A 408 -5.52 8.48 -27.63
CA SER A 408 -6.09 9.42 -28.61
C SER A 408 -7.49 8.97 -29.02
N LEU A 409 -8.39 9.93 -29.22
CA LEU A 409 -9.75 9.71 -29.76
C LEU A 409 -9.75 8.97 -31.11
N THR A 410 -8.70 9.11 -31.92
CA THR A 410 -8.48 8.35 -33.16
C THR A 410 -8.38 6.84 -32.94
N ILE A 411 -7.98 6.44 -31.76
CA ILE A 411 -7.84 5.04 -31.38
C ILE A 411 -9.20 4.48 -30.96
N LEU A 412 -10.02 5.28 -30.28
CA LEU A 412 -11.40 4.93 -29.94
C LEU A 412 -12.26 4.76 -31.18
N GLU A 413 -12.08 5.62 -32.21
CA GLU A 413 -12.75 5.50 -33.49
C GLU A 413 -12.38 4.21 -34.25
N LYS A 414 -11.12 3.76 -34.18
CA LYS A 414 -10.70 2.49 -34.81
C LYS A 414 -11.30 1.25 -34.12
N VAL A 415 -11.56 1.31 -32.82
CA VAL A 415 -12.19 0.21 -32.06
C VAL A 415 -13.71 0.17 -32.30
N LEU A 416 -14.33 1.32 -32.57
CA LEU A 416 -15.78 1.44 -32.77
C LEU A 416 -16.24 1.28 -34.23
N LYS A 417 -15.30 1.24 -35.21
CA LYS A 417 -15.63 0.91 -36.62
C LYS A 417 -15.49 -0.59 -36.83
N PRO A 418 -16.55 -1.30 -37.27
CA PRO A 418 -16.40 -2.68 -37.73
C PRO A 418 -15.44 -2.69 -38.93
N GLU A 419 -14.54 -3.66 -38.95
CA GLU A 419 -13.55 -3.87 -40.02
C GLU A 419 -14.23 -3.92 -41.38
N SER A 420 -14.01 -2.91 -42.18
CA SER A 420 -14.09 -3.00 -43.63
C SER A 420 -12.67 -2.91 -44.18
N GLU A 421 -12.27 -4.02 -44.79
CA GLU A 421 -10.99 -4.20 -45.50
C GLU A 421 -10.69 -3.02 -46.42
N ASP A 422 -9.49 -2.47 -46.36
CA ASP A 422 -8.53 -2.30 -47.45
C ASP A 422 -7.45 -1.25 -47.20
N SER A 423 -6.24 -1.70 -47.54
CA SER A 423 -5.10 -1.00 -48.15
C SER A 423 -4.25 0.00 -47.40
N ASP A 424 -2.97 -0.41 -47.35
CA ASP A 424 -1.71 0.33 -47.57
C ASP A 424 -1.61 1.81 -47.21
N ALA A 425 -0.73 2.11 -46.26
CA ALA A 425 0.26 3.18 -46.46
C ALA A 425 1.33 3.15 -45.33
N THR A 426 2.53 2.75 -45.72
CA THR A 426 3.81 3.14 -45.13
C THR A 426 3.96 4.63 -45.10
N THR A 427 4.31 5.25 -43.96
CA THR A 427 5.24 6.41 -43.93
C THR A 427 5.64 6.83 -42.50
N ASP A 428 6.97 6.86 -42.33
CA ASP A 428 7.78 7.79 -41.56
C ASP A 428 7.61 7.95 -40.02
N VAL A 429 8.45 7.21 -39.36
CA VAL A 429 8.91 7.47 -37.97
C VAL A 429 10.13 8.40 -38.04
N LYS A 430 9.96 9.70 -37.80
CA LYS A 430 11.03 10.59 -37.30
C LYS A 430 10.43 11.82 -36.63
N ASN A 431 10.91 12.05 -35.38
CA ASN A 431 10.70 13.16 -34.47
C ASN A 431 9.72 12.91 -33.31
N LEU A 432 10.23 12.19 -32.29
CA LEU A 432 9.66 12.21 -30.94
C LEU A 432 10.45 13.21 -30.07
N GLN A 433 10.01 14.45 -30.08
CA GLN A 433 10.21 15.33 -28.95
C GLN A 433 9.21 14.94 -27.87
N SER A 434 9.70 14.74 -26.63
CA SER A 434 8.91 14.36 -25.47
C SER A 434 7.68 15.25 -25.29
N PRO A 435 6.43 14.71 -25.35
CA PRO A 435 5.25 15.51 -25.15
C PRO A 435 5.07 15.82 -23.66
N LYS A 436 4.86 17.10 -23.35
CA LYS A 436 4.34 17.56 -22.07
C LYS A 436 3.07 16.75 -21.75
N LYS A 437 3.00 16.17 -20.53
CA LYS A 437 1.80 15.50 -19.99
C LYS A 437 0.57 16.38 -20.27
N LYS A 438 -0.26 16.00 -21.21
CA LYS A 438 -1.61 16.54 -21.41
C LYS A 438 -2.56 15.54 -20.81
N ASP A 439 -3.30 15.94 -19.79
CA ASP A 439 -4.37 15.13 -19.21
C ASP A 439 -5.36 14.75 -20.32
N VAL A 440 -5.65 13.45 -20.43
CA VAL A 440 -6.65 12.96 -21.39
C VAL A 440 -8.03 13.27 -20.82
N ILE A 441 -8.76 14.11 -21.54
CA ILE A 441 -10.13 14.48 -21.17
C ILE A 441 -11.09 13.65 -22.00
N VAL A 442 -11.82 12.73 -21.38
CA VAL A 442 -12.85 11.92 -22.02
C VAL A 442 -14.20 12.62 -21.87
N ARG A 443 -14.71 13.16 -22.98
CA ARG A 443 -15.98 13.90 -23.02
C ARG A 443 -17.09 13.08 -23.66
N GLY A 444 -18.32 13.28 -23.21
CA GLY A 444 -19.47 12.61 -23.76
C GLY A 444 -20.79 13.03 -23.13
N VAL A 445 -21.82 12.30 -23.47
CA VAL A 445 -23.15 12.41 -22.86
C VAL A 445 -23.42 11.13 -22.09
N LEU A 446 -23.72 11.28 -20.80
CA LEU A 446 -24.18 10.21 -19.94
C LEU A 446 -25.71 10.28 -19.84
N SER A 447 -26.39 9.27 -20.36
CA SER A 447 -27.83 9.07 -20.16
C SER A 447 -28.07 8.21 -18.93
N VAL A 448 -28.72 8.77 -17.92
CA VAL A 448 -29.06 8.11 -16.66
C VAL A 448 -30.55 7.86 -16.63
N THR A 449 -30.97 6.60 -16.73
CA THR A 449 -32.35 6.20 -16.55
C THR A 449 -32.55 5.65 -15.15
N VAL A 450 -33.34 6.33 -14.33
CA VAL A 450 -33.77 5.84 -13.02
C VAL A 450 -34.99 4.98 -13.22
N LEU A 451 -34.86 3.67 -13.07
CA LEU A 451 -35.91 2.70 -13.34
C LEU A 451 -36.86 2.60 -12.15
N SER A 452 -36.39 2.07 -11.04
CA SER A 452 -37.20 1.77 -9.85
C SER A 452 -36.31 1.73 -8.60
N ALA A 453 -36.96 1.71 -7.44
CA ALA A 453 -36.34 1.23 -6.22
C ALA A 453 -37.16 0.11 -5.62
N GLU A 454 -36.52 -0.72 -4.81
CA GLU A 454 -37.11 -1.87 -4.16
C GLU A 454 -36.81 -1.84 -2.66
N ASP A 455 -37.76 -2.23 -1.84
CA ASP A 455 -37.66 -2.44 -0.39
C ASP A 455 -37.10 -1.20 0.37
N LEU A 456 -37.56 0.01 -0.03
CA LEU A 456 -37.23 1.23 0.68
C LEU A 456 -37.73 1.19 2.12
N PRO A 457 -36.98 1.70 3.12
CA PRO A 457 -37.46 1.80 4.49
C PRO A 457 -38.62 2.79 4.57
N ALA A 458 -39.66 2.47 5.37
CA ALA A 458 -40.69 3.43 5.73
C ALA A 458 -40.07 4.50 6.65
N VAL A 459 -40.10 5.76 6.22
CA VAL A 459 -39.57 6.90 6.97
C VAL A 459 -40.70 7.59 7.73
N ASP A 460 -41.91 7.59 7.16
CA ASP A 460 -43.09 8.20 7.75
C ASP A 460 -43.68 7.40 8.93
N PHE A 461 -44.07 8.14 9.98
CA PHE A 461 -44.65 7.54 11.19
C PHE A 461 -46.03 6.87 10.99
N MET A 462 -46.74 7.24 9.93
CA MET A 462 -48.08 6.74 9.62
C MET A 462 -48.30 6.34 8.15
N GLY A 463 -47.25 6.17 7.36
CA GLY A 463 -47.38 5.89 5.93
C GLY A 463 -46.19 5.16 5.35
N LYS A 464 -46.20 5.07 4.03
CA LYS A 464 -45.02 4.70 3.24
C LYS A 464 -44.33 5.99 2.81
N ALA A 465 -43.13 5.90 2.31
CA ALA A 465 -42.38 7.06 1.82
C ALA A 465 -42.97 7.63 0.51
N ASP A 466 -42.73 8.92 0.24
CA ASP A 466 -42.99 9.62 -1.01
C ASP A 466 -41.66 9.83 -1.79
N PRO A 467 -41.05 8.74 -2.31
CA PRO A 467 -39.66 8.80 -2.76
C PRO A 467 -39.46 9.49 -4.11
N PHE A 468 -38.34 10.21 -4.20
CA PHE A 468 -37.77 10.74 -5.43
C PHE A 468 -36.24 10.62 -5.41
N VAL A 469 -35.61 10.66 -6.58
CA VAL A 469 -34.16 10.52 -6.72
C VAL A 469 -33.58 11.85 -7.22
N VAL A 470 -32.56 12.33 -6.54
CA VAL A 470 -31.71 13.43 -6.99
C VAL A 470 -30.45 12.84 -7.61
N ILE A 471 -30.19 13.18 -8.87
CA ILE A 471 -29.06 12.73 -9.64
C ILE A 471 -28.06 13.89 -9.71
N THR A 472 -26.82 13.66 -9.32
CA THR A 472 -25.76 14.70 -9.31
C THR A 472 -24.51 14.14 -9.97
N LEU A 473 -23.92 14.87 -10.90
CA LEU A 473 -22.54 14.70 -11.32
C LEU A 473 -21.67 15.62 -10.47
N LYS A 474 -20.73 15.04 -9.72
CA LYS A 474 -20.00 15.75 -8.67
C LYS A 474 -19.09 16.85 -9.20
N LYS A 475 -18.35 16.60 -10.29
CA LYS A 475 -17.36 17.53 -10.84
C LYS A 475 -18.03 18.64 -11.66
N SER A 476 -19.03 18.27 -12.47
CA SER A 476 -19.77 19.25 -13.30
C SER A 476 -20.87 19.98 -12.53
N GLU A 477 -21.14 19.61 -11.28
CA GLU A 477 -22.20 20.13 -10.41
C GLU A 477 -23.61 20.10 -11.04
N SER A 478 -23.78 19.33 -12.13
CA SER A 478 -25.05 19.17 -12.82
C SER A 478 -26.01 18.33 -12.00
N LYS A 479 -27.24 18.80 -11.84
CA LYS A 479 -28.26 18.14 -11.01
C LYS A 479 -29.57 17.99 -11.76
N SER A 480 -30.21 16.83 -11.59
CA SER A 480 -31.58 16.54 -12.02
C SER A 480 -32.31 15.77 -10.94
N LYS A 481 -33.63 15.73 -11.01
CA LYS A 481 -34.45 14.96 -10.07
C LYS A 481 -35.61 14.28 -10.78
N THR A 482 -36.00 13.11 -10.29
CA THR A 482 -37.20 12.40 -10.74
C THR A 482 -38.45 13.07 -10.19
N ARG A 483 -39.63 12.65 -10.73
CA ARG A 483 -40.92 12.94 -10.09
C ARG A 483 -41.00 12.24 -8.72
N VAL A 484 -41.82 12.76 -7.84
CA VAL A 484 -42.19 12.11 -6.58
C VAL A 484 -43.19 11.01 -6.88
N VAL A 485 -43.03 9.85 -6.28
CA VAL A 485 -44.02 8.74 -6.34
C VAL A 485 -44.63 8.60 -4.95
N PRO A 486 -45.90 9.00 -4.74
CA PRO A 486 -46.46 9.03 -3.41
C PRO A 486 -46.78 7.62 -2.87
N ASP A 487 -46.64 7.46 -1.56
CA ASP A 487 -47.04 6.29 -0.76
C ASP A 487 -46.48 4.92 -1.26
N SER A 488 -45.19 4.89 -1.61
CA SER A 488 -44.56 3.72 -2.19
C SER A 488 -43.20 3.39 -1.60
N LEU A 489 -43.02 2.13 -1.18
CA LEU A 489 -41.72 1.56 -0.83
C LEU A 489 -41.00 0.88 -2.01
N ASN A 490 -41.73 0.70 -3.13
CA ASN A 490 -41.20 0.14 -4.38
C ASN A 490 -41.59 1.06 -5.55
N PRO A 491 -41.10 2.29 -5.61
CA PRO A 491 -41.43 3.26 -6.63
C PRO A 491 -40.89 2.86 -8.01
N VAL A 492 -41.64 3.20 -9.06
CA VAL A 492 -41.22 3.09 -10.45
C VAL A 492 -41.25 4.48 -11.08
N TRP A 493 -40.08 4.98 -11.47
CA TRP A 493 -39.96 6.27 -12.13
C TRP A 493 -39.87 6.14 -13.64
N ASN A 494 -38.96 5.27 -14.13
CA ASN A 494 -38.68 5.06 -15.54
C ASN A 494 -38.41 6.40 -16.28
N GLN A 495 -37.55 7.23 -15.72
CA GLN A 495 -37.20 8.55 -16.23
C GLN A 495 -35.73 8.63 -16.59
N THR A 496 -35.46 9.18 -17.78
CA THR A 496 -34.11 9.36 -18.32
C THR A 496 -33.70 10.83 -18.25
N PHE A 497 -32.44 11.04 -17.89
CA PHE A 497 -31.78 12.36 -17.82
C PHE A 497 -30.43 12.30 -18.53
N ASP A 498 -30.18 13.26 -19.39
CA ASP A 498 -28.94 13.37 -20.14
C ASP A 498 -28.03 14.42 -19.51
N PHE A 499 -26.79 14.03 -19.23
CA PHE A 499 -25.77 14.90 -18.68
C PHE A 499 -24.59 15.04 -19.64
N VAL A 500 -24.15 16.28 -19.88
CA VAL A 500 -22.90 16.53 -20.59
C VAL A 500 -21.76 16.37 -19.58
N VAL A 501 -20.87 15.42 -19.86
CA VAL A 501 -19.72 15.12 -19.03
C VAL A 501 -18.46 15.64 -19.71
N GLU A 502 -17.76 16.56 -19.06
CA GLU A 502 -16.54 17.17 -19.62
C GLU A 502 -15.29 16.33 -19.35
N ASP A 503 -15.32 15.52 -18.29
CA ASP A 503 -14.20 14.68 -17.87
C ASP A 503 -14.73 13.44 -17.13
N ALA A 504 -15.05 12.41 -17.89
CA ALA A 504 -15.66 11.21 -17.35
C ALA A 504 -14.74 10.36 -16.46
N LEU A 505 -13.41 10.50 -16.61
CA LEU A 505 -12.46 9.78 -15.75
C LEU A 505 -12.47 10.28 -14.31
N HIS A 506 -12.71 11.59 -14.13
CA HIS A 506 -12.62 12.22 -12.82
C HIS A 506 -13.99 12.67 -12.27
N ASP A 507 -15.10 12.41 -13.00
CA ASP A 507 -16.44 12.71 -12.49
C ASP A 507 -17.05 11.50 -11.76
N LEU A 508 -18.01 11.78 -10.89
CA LEU A 508 -18.75 10.78 -10.12
C LEU A 508 -20.24 11.02 -10.27
N LEU A 509 -20.97 9.93 -10.50
CA LEU A 509 -22.42 9.91 -10.44
C LEU A 509 -22.88 9.61 -9.00
N ILE A 510 -23.64 10.53 -8.43
CA ILE A 510 -24.26 10.40 -7.12
C ILE A 510 -25.77 10.41 -7.30
N LEU A 511 -26.43 9.35 -6.84
CA LEU A 511 -27.87 9.21 -6.84
C LEU A 511 -28.35 9.17 -5.39
N GLU A 512 -29.13 10.15 -4.98
CA GLU A 512 -29.67 10.25 -3.64
C GLU A 512 -31.17 10.02 -3.65
N VAL A 513 -31.64 9.05 -2.90
CA VAL A 513 -33.06 8.78 -2.69
C VAL A 513 -33.54 9.59 -1.49
N TRP A 514 -34.56 10.40 -1.71
CA TRP A 514 -35.15 11.28 -0.71
C TRP A 514 -36.64 10.98 -0.53
N ASP A 515 -37.13 11.17 0.66
CA ASP A 515 -38.53 11.20 0.98
C ASP A 515 -39.07 12.63 0.94
N HIS A 516 -40.23 12.85 0.37
CA HIS A 516 -40.87 14.16 0.21
C HIS A 516 -41.99 14.36 1.20
N ASP A 517 -41.70 14.90 2.36
CA ASP A 517 -42.65 15.21 3.40
C ASP A 517 -43.28 16.60 3.27
N LYS A 518 -44.44 16.79 3.89
CA LYS A 518 -45.10 18.11 3.98
C LYS A 518 -44.26 19.16 4.73
N PHE A 519 -43.34 18.73 5.59
CA PHE A 519 -42.54 19.59 6.46
C PHE A 519 -41.03 19.53 6.20
N GLY A 520 -40.58 18.79 5.19
CA GLY A 520 -39.16 18.65 4.90
C GLY A 520 -38.83 17.66 3.79
N LYS A 521 -37.59 17.23 3.77
CA LYS A 521 -37.08 16.16 2.91
C LYS A 521 -36.11 15.34 3.73
N ASP A 522 -36.39 14.08 3.88
CA ASP A 522 -35.51 13.17 4.59
C ASP A 522 -34.75 12.29 3.60
N LYS A 523 -33.44 12.20 3.80
CA LYS A 523 -32.58 11.37 2.95
C LYS A 523 -32.71 9.92 3.37
N ILE A 524 -33.18 9.08 2.46
CA ILE A 524 -33.31 7.64 2.66
C ILE A 524 -31.94 6.97 2.51
N GLY A 525 -31.25 7.25 1.41
CA GLY A 525 -29.95 6.65 1.12
C GLY A 525 -29.35 7.19 -0.16
N ARG A 526 -28.20 6.64 -0.57
CA ARG A 526 -27.50 7.08 -1.79
C ARG A 526 -26.78 5.91 -2.47
N VAL A 527 -26.51 6.09 -3.76
CA VAL A 527 -25.59 5.27 -4.56
C VAL A 527 -24.52 6.20 -5.14
N ILE A 528 -23.27 5.80 -5.04
CA ILE A 528 -22.14 6.51 -5.62
C ILE A 528 -21.40 5.56 -6.55
N MET A 529 -21.17 5.99 -7.78
CA MET A 529 -20.45 5.20 -8.78
C MET A 529 -19.59 6.05 -9.68
N THR A 530 -18.51 5.44 -10.15
CA THR A 530 -17.63 6.03 -11.17
C THR A 530 -18.25 5.86 -12.56
N LEU A 531 -17.77 6.63 -13.52
CA LEU A 531 -18.19 6.47 -14.91
C LEU A 531 -17.31 5.48 -15.69
N THR A 532 -16.31 4.89 -15.04
CA THR A 532 -15.34 3.97 -15.68
C THR A 532 -16.03 2.81 -16.38
N ARG A 533 -16.95 2.13 -15.69
CA ARG A 533 -17.63 0.96 -16.25
C ARG A 533 -18.51 1.32 -17.45
N VAL A 534 -19.32 2.38 -17.35
CA VAL A 534 -20.19 2.78 -18.48
C VAL A 534 -19.39 3.27 -19.69
N MET A 535 -18.21 3.86 -19.47
CA MET A 535 -17.31 4.23 -20.58
C MET A 535 -16.75 3.01 -21.31
N LEU A 536 -16.44 1.93 -20.58
CA LEU A 536 -15.86 0.71 -21.13
C LEU A 536 -16.91 -0.20 -21.78
N GLU A 537 -18.05 -0.36 -21.16
CA GLU A 537 -19.14 -1.26 -21.62
C GLU A 537 -20.11 -0.55 -22.60
N GLY A 538 -20.12 0.78 -22.62
CA GLY A 538 -21.03 1.60 -23.41
C GLY A 538 -22.40 1.77 -22.73
N GLU A 539 -23.00 0.70 -22.24
CA GLU A 539 -24.26 0.73 -21.47
C GLU A 539 -24.35 -0.47 -20.53
N PHE A 540 -24.98 -0.28 -19.38
CA PHE A 540 -25.34 -1.37 -18.47
C PHE A 540 -26.53 -0.99 -17.57
N GLN A 541 -27.18 -2.04 -17.03
CA GLN A 541 -28.27 -1.91 -16.08
C GLN A 541 -27.91 -2.68 -14.81
N GLU A 542 -28.14 -2.07 -13.64
CA GLU A 542 -27.82 -2.67 -12.35
C GLU A 542 -28.74 -2.16 -11.25
N CYS A 543 -28.95 -3.00 -10.22
CA CYS A 543 -29.63 -2.61 -8.98
C CYS A 543 -28.62 -2.58 -7.84
N ASN A 544 -28.40 -1.40 -7.27
CA ASN A 544 -27.42 -1.14 -6.24
C ASN A 544 -28.07 -0.94 -4.88
N GLU A 545 -27.47 -1.49 -3.83
CA GLU A 545 -27.90 -1.25 -2.45
C GLU A 545 -27.71 0.21 -2.07
N LEU A 546 -28.64 0.76 -1.30
CA LEU A 546 -28.59 2.15 -0.85
C LEU A 546 -27.67 2.32 0.36
N ASP A 547 -26.63 3.11 0.20
CA ASP A 547 -25.77 3.52 1.29
C ASP A 547 -26.48 4.44 2.28
N GLY A 548 -26.32 4.16 3.57
CA GLY A 548 -26.93 4.94 4.66
C GLY A 548 -28.39 4.59 4.93
N ALA A 549 -28.98 3.69 4.16
CA ALA A 549 -30.34 3.15 4.40
C ALA A 549 -30.28 1.86 5.22
N LYS A 550 -31.37 1.54 5.93
CA LYS A 550 -31.52 0.25 6.62
C LYS A 550 -31.81 -0.90 5.65
N SER A 551 -32.43 -0.59 4.52
CA SER A 551 -32.80 -1.48 3.43
C SER A 551 -33.01 -0.65 2.16
N GLY A 552 -33.15 -1.30 1.03
CA GLY A 552 -33.50 -0.69 -0.24
C GLY A 552 -32.42 -0.81 -1.30
N LYS A 553 -32.89 -0.99 -2.56
CA LYS A 553 -32.05 -1.03 -3.75
C LYS A 553 -32.57 -0.03 -4.77
N LEU A 554 -31.67 0.61 -5.48
CA LEU A 554 -31.96 1.52 -6.59
C LEU A 554 -31.55 0.87 -7.89
N CYS A 555 -32.49 0.65 -8.80
CA CYS A 555 -32.28 0.09 -10.13
C CYS A 555 -32.12 1.21 -11.16
N ILE A 556 -31.03 1.20 -11.90
CA ILE A 556 -30.68 2.22 -12.89
C ILE A 556 -30.18 1.57 -14.17
N HIS A 557 -30.31 2.30 -15.26
CA HIS A 557 -29.69 1.99 -16.56
C HIS A 557 -28.85 3.19 -16.98
N LEU A 558 -27.58 2.96 -17.29
CA LEU A 558 -26.63 3.98 -17.74
C LEU A 558 -26.22 3.70 -19.19
N LYS A 559 -26.12 4.76 -19.98
CA LYS A 559 -25.63 4.70 -21.36
C LYS A 559 -24.64 5.83 -21.60
N TRP A 560 -23.50 5.49 -22.20
CA TRP A 560 -22.45 6.43 -22.55
C TRP A 560 -22.40 6.69 -24.05
N THR A 561 -22.43 7.95 -24.45
CA THR A 561 -22.25 8.38 -25.83
C THR A 561 -21.04 9.33 -25.91
N PRO A 562 -19.88 8.87 -26.41
CA PRO A 562 -18.70 9.73 -26.54
C PRO A 562 -18.94 10.88 -27.52
N ARG A 563 -18.45 12.08 -27.18
CA ARG A 563 -18.48 13.25 -28.10
C ARG A 563 -17.09 13.52 -28.63
N LEU A 564 -16.98 13.45 -29.93
CA LEU A 564 -15.80 13.92 -30.67
C LEU A 564 -15.83 15.45 -30.75
N LYS A 565 -14.75 16.10 -30.35
CA LYS A 565 -14.53 17.51 -30.64
C LYS A 565 -13.88 17.59 -32.01
N LEU A 566 -14.63 18.03 -33.04
CA LEU A 566 -14.03 18.54 -34.25
C LEU A 566 -13.18 19.75 -33.86
N ARG A 567 -11.87 19.71 -34.10
CA ARG A 567 -11.03 20.90 -33.99
C ARG A 567 -11.55 21.88 -35.02
N ASP A 568 -12.08 23.01 -34.59
CA ASP A 568 -12.22 24.17 -35.42
C ASP A 568 -10.81 24.58 -35.89
N THR A 569 -10.50 24.32 -37.13
CA THR A 569 -9.35 24.88 -37.82
C THR A 569 -9.70 26.31 -38.13
N SER A 570 -9.24 27.24 -37.28
CA SER A 570 -9.08 28.64 -37.64
C SER A 570 -7.63 29.03 -37.49
#